data_50adea1c9d8eac5afbb52114d774cf1a
#
_entry.id   50adea1c9d8eac5afbb52114d774cf1a
#
_cell.length_a   1.000
_cell.length_b   1.000
_cell.length_c   1.000
_cell.angle_alpha   90.00
_cell.angle_beta   90.00
_cell.angle_gamma   90.00
#
_symmetry.space_group_name_H-M   'P 1'
#
loop_
_entity.id
_entity.type
_entity.pdbx_description
1 polymer ?
#
loop_
_entity_poly.entity_id
_entity_poly.type
_entity_poly.pdbx_seq_one_letter_code
_entity_poly.pdbx_strand_id
1 'polypeptide(L)'
;MKTLVTLDQSGLNAITVGTASAKPGAWTKGTITLGHYPDGPITSPVNILCGTQAGPVLWVQAAIHGAECGGALGLLRLFKQIDPNQMRGTIVGVMAANPTAFRVLGRNTPYDGENMNRLFEKPSQNGHSRQAASVLIDTACSVADAVMDMHSGGQETIVPFYSIYWEDGSVASQAAAGLARATGTTAIWKSTDAWLSGAMYTAVTKRGKPAIIVECGSGGDLNDHDVDNHMKSIKGVAKAMGMLPGRTAAATSVLYIGTCDLIYNQFGGYFLPAVEVGSVVRSGQIIGRIMDLYGKIVEELKAPKRTYIAALARKHRALHSGTMCAECCEVLGTV
;
A
#
# COMPACT_ATOMS: atom_id res chain seq x y z
N MET A 1 -0.70 3.10 -25.61
CA MET A 1 0.75 3.04 -25.89
C MET A 1 1.24 1.65 -25.53
N LYS A 2 1.81 0.88 -26.46
CA LYS A 2 2.34 -0.44 -26.15
C LYS A 2 3.59 -0.27 -25.28
N THR A 3 3.58 -0.83 -24.07
CA THR A 3 4.78 -0.96 -23.23
C THR A 3 5.70 -1.95 -23.96
N LEU A 4 6.79 -1.45 -24.56
CA LEU A 4 7.78 -2.28 -25.23
C LEU A 4 8.72 -2.84 -24.17
N VAL A 5 8.58 -4.12 -23.84
CA VAL A 5 9.64 -4.90 -23.20
C VAL A 5 10.58 -5.33 -24.33
N THR A 6 11.72 -4.66 -24.48
CA THR A 6 12.77 -5.09 -25.38
C THR A 6 13.84 -5.83 -24.57
N LEU A 7 14.16 -7.07 -24.93
CA LEU A 7 15.35 -7.76 -24.44
C LEU A 7 16.57 -7.11 -25.09
N ASP A 8 17.48 -6.61 -24.28
CA ASP A 8 18.77 -6.16 -24.77
C ASP A 8 19.68 -7.39 -24.99
N GLN A 9 20.71 -7.20 -25.82
CA GLN A 9 21.66 -8.29 -26.17
C GLN A 9 22.50 -8.78 -24.98
N SER A 10 22.46 -8.10 -23.83
CA SER A 10 23.14 -8.47 -22.58
C SER A 10 22.32 -9.45 -21.71
N GLY A 11 21.09 -9.79 -22.12
CA GLY A 11 20.17 -10.61 -21.30
C GLY A 11 19.57 -9.86 -20.10
N LEU A 12 19.82 -8.55 -19.97
CA LEU A 12 19.16 -7.66 -19.05
C LEU A 12 17.87 -7.15 -19.70
N ASN A 13 16.71 -7.33 -19.05
CA ASN A 13 15.45 -6.82 -19.57
C ASN A 13 15.49 -5.28 -19.58
N ALA A 14 15.47 -4.67 -20.77
CA ALA A 14 15.28 -3.24 -20.90
C ALA A 14 13.83 -2.88 -20.53
N ILE A 15 13.63 -2.40 -19.29
CA ILE A 15 12.32 -2.01 -18.78
C ILE A 15 12.13 -0.53 -19.03
N THR A 16 11.01 -0.20 -19.68
CA THR A 16 10.58 1.18 -19.87
C THR A 16 9.19 1.36 -19.29
N VAL A 17 9.04 2.36 -18.42
CA VAL A 17 7.76 2.75 -17.84
C VAL A 17 7.54 4.23 -18.13
N GLY A 18 6.60 4.52 -19.02
CA GLY A 18 6.40 5.88 -19.51
C GLY A 18 7.64 6.42 -20.21
N THR A 19 8.26 7.47 -19.67
CA THR A 19 9.50 8.07 -20.17
C THR A 19 10.77 7.61 -19.45
N ALA A 20 10.62 6.83 -18.35
CA ALA A 20 11.74 6.26 -17.61
C ALA A 20 12.17 4.93 -18.23
N SER A 21 13.45 4.78 -18.53
CA SER A 21 14.03 3.52 -19.03
C SER A 21 15.13 3.03 -18.09
N ALA A 22 15.09 1.73 -17.77
CA ALA A 22 16.14 1.08 -16.98
C ALA A 22 17.47 1.12 -17.74
N LYS A 23 18.55 1.40 -17.00
CA LYS A 23 19.93 1.31 -17.48
C LYS A 23 20.72 0.53 -16.45
N PRO A 24 21.45 -0.52 -16.83
CA PRO A 24 22.23 -1.31 -15.89
C PRO A 24 23.17 -0.44 -15.05
N GLY A 25 23.16 -0.68 -13.73
CA GLY A 25 23.96 0.06 -12.77
C GLY A 25 23.50 1.50 -12.50
N ALA A 26 22.27 1.87 -12.88
CA ALA A 26 21.82 3.26 -12.79
C ALA A 26 20.44 3.42 -12.12
N TRP A 27 20.28 4.61 -11.53
CA TRP A 27 18.97 5.15 -11.11
C TRP A 27 18.50 6.15 -12.17
N THR A 28 17.45 5.81 -12.89
CA THR A 28 16.83 6.63 -13.91
C THR A 28 15.48 7.18 -13.46
N LYS A 29 15.04 8.27 -14.07
CA LYS A 29 13.83 9.00 -13.71
C LYS A 29 13.02 9.35 -14.94
N GLY A 30 11.72 9.44 -14.80
CA GLY A 30 10.78 9.84 -15.83
C GLY A 30 9.38 9.97 -15.29
N THR A 31 8.40 9.84 -16.16
CA THR A 31 6.97 9.95 -15.79
C THR A 31 6.15 8.90 -16.53
N ILE A 32 5.07 8.45 -15.92
CA ILE A 32 4.00 7.69 -16.58
C ILE A 32 2.77 8.58 -16.73
N THR A 33 2.18 8.61 -17.92
CA THR A 33 0.92 9.33 -18.19
C THR A 33 -0.26 8.46 -17.79
N LEU A 34 -1.10 8.95 -16.88
CA LEU A 34 -2.26 8.26 -16.32
C LEU A 34 -3.59 8.78 -16.88
N GLY A 35 -3.57 9.89 -17.58
CA GLY A 35 -4.73 10.53 -18.19
C GLY A 35 -4.35 11.87 -18.80
N HIS A 36 -5.36 12.63 -19.23
CA HIS A 36 -5.16 13.94 -19.83
C HIS A 36 -6.17 14.94 -19.31
N TYR A 37 -5.67 16.16 -19.04
CA TYR A 37 -6.48 17.37 -18.92
C TYR A 37 -6.56 18.10 -20.26
N PRO A 38 -7.45 19.10 -20.38
CA PRO A 38 -7.46 19.98 -21.55
C PRO A 38 -6.13 20.70 -21.80
N ASP A 39 -5.37 20.98 -20.75
CA ASP A 39 -4.09 21.68 -20.78
C ASP A 39 -2.85 20.78 -20.80
N GLY A 40 -3.03 19.45 -20.76
CA GLY A 40 -1.92 18.54 -20.87
C GLY A 40 -2.07 17.19 -20.15
N PRO A 41 -1.01 16.38 -20.14
CA PRO A 41 -1.06 15.04 -19.54
C PRO A 41 -1.05 15.09 -18.02
N ILE A 42 -1.82 14.18 -17.40
CA ILE A 42 -1.74 13.89 -15.98
C ILE A 42 -0.68 12.81 -15.79
N THR A 43 0.44 13.17 -15.17
CA THR A 43 1.59 12.30 -15.03
C THR A 43 1.92 12.00 -13.57
N SER A 44 2.47 10.80 -13.33
CA SER A 44 3.10 10.41 -12.08
C SER A 44 4.61 10.24 -12.26
N PRO A 45 5.44 10.72 -11.31
CA PRO A 45 6.87 10.48 -11.33
C PRO A 45 7.20 8.99 -11.18
N VAL A 46 8.11 8.53 -12.03
CA VAL A 46 8.65 7.16 -12.01
C VAL A 46 10.14 7.21 -11.75
N ASN A 47 10.61 6.38 -10.83
CA ASN A 47 12.01 6.14 -10.55
C ASN A 47 12.32 4.67 -10.81
N ILE A 48 13.39 4.38 -11.56
CA ILE A 48 13.83 3.01 -11.84
C ILE A 48 15.24 2.84 -11.36
N LEU A 49 15.48 1.92 -10.44
CA LEU A 49 16.80 1.47 -10.02
C LEU A 49 17.06 0.12 -10.64
N CYS A 50 18.05 0.05 -11.54
CA CYS A 50 18.41 -1.16 -12.26
C CYS A 50 19.79 -1.65 -11.81
N GLY A 51 19.86 -2.92 -11.39
CA GLY A 51 21.12 -3.60 -11.08
C GLY A 51 21.94 -3.92 -12.33
N THR A 52 23.19 -4.32 -12.12
CA THR A 52 24.08 -4.76 -13.22
C THR A 52 23.89 -6.22 -13.59
N GLN A 53 23.13 -6.99 -12.83
CA GLN A 53 22.88 -8.40 -13.05
C GLN A 53 21.40 -8.65 -13.36
N ALA A 54 21.12 -9.60 -14.26
CA ALA A 54 19.75 -10.03 -14.54
C ALA A 54 19.08 -10.57 -13.27
N GLY A 55 17.80 -10.27 -13.10
CA GLY A 55 17.01 -10.65 -11.94
C GLY A 55 15.55 -10.22 -12.06
N PRO A 56 14.75 -10.40 -11.02
CA PRO A 56 13.34 -10.08 -11.04
C PRO A 56 13.08 -8.57 -11.02
N VAL A 57 11.83 -8.22 -11.32
CA VAL A 57 11.32 -6.85 -11.33
C VAL A 57 10.33 -6.69 -10.19
N LEU A 58 10.64 -5.76 -9.28
CA LEU A 58 9.76 -5.35 -8.20
C LEU A 58 9.12 -3.99 -8.54
N TRP A 59 7.80 -3.97 -8.64
CA TRP A 59 7.04 -2.73 -8.72
C TRP A 59 6.65 -2.26 -7.31
N VAL A 60 6.95 -1.02 -6.99
CA VAL A 60 6.57 -0.38 -5.74
C VAL A 60 5.82 0.90 -6.07
N GLN A 61 4.59 1.03 -5.62
CA GLN A 61 3.83 2.26 -5.76
C GLN A 61 3.42 2.83 -4.41
N ALA A 62 3.21 4.14 -4.35
CA ALA A 62 2.76 4.85 -3.16
C ALA A 62 1.79 5.98 -3.52
N ALA A 63 1.15 6.55 -2.52
CA ALA A 63 0.24 7.69 -2.65
C ALA A 63 -0.88 7.46 -3.69
N ILE A 64 -1.48 6.27 -3.66
CA ILE A 64 -2.76 6.03 -4.33
C ILE A 64 -3.90 6.79 -3.61
N HIS A 65 -3.78 6.92 -2.29
CA HIS A 65 -4.44 7.95 -1.51
C HIS A 65 -3.44 9.09 -1.27
N GLY A 66 -3.79 10.31 -1.62
CA GLY A 66 -2.83 11.39 -1.81
C GLY A 66 -1.99 11.78 -0.60
N ALA A 67 -2.50 11.62 0.62
CA ALA A 67 -1.75 11.93 1.85
C ALA A 67 -0.77 10.81 2.27
N GLU A 68 -0.79 9.64 1.64
CA GLU A 68 -0.06 8.45 2.06
C GLU A 68 1.33 8.36 1.43
N CYS A 69 2.24 9.30 1.80
CA CYS A 69 3.53 9.50 1.14
C CYS A 69 4.69 8.66 1.71
N GLY A 70 4.47 7.95 2.83
CA GLY A 70 5.53 7.23 3.55
C GLY A 70 6.29 6.23 2.70
N GLY A 71 5.57 5.47 1.87
CA GLY A 71 6.15 4.50 0.96
C GLY A 71 7.07 5.13 -0.10
N ALA A 72 6.68 6.27 -0.68
CA ALA A 72 7.49 7.00 -1.64
C ALA A 72 8.81 7.50 -1.00
N LEU A 73 8.74 8.07 0.20
CA LEU A 73 9.92 8.52 0.94
C LEU A 73 10.82 7.34 1.33
N GLY A 74 10.23 6.22 1.80
CA GLY A 74 10.95 4.99 2.12
C GLY A 74 11.70 4.44 0.90
N LEU A 75 11.06 4.42 -0.27
CA LEU A 75 11.69 3.99 -1.51
C LEU A 75 12.85 4.89 -1.94
N LEU A 76 12.69 6.22 -1.84
CA LEU A 76 13.77 7.17 -2.14
C LEU A 76 14.95 7.04 -1.18
N ARG A 77 14.68 6.78 0.12
CA ARG A 77 15.75 6.46 1.10
C ARG A 77 16.49 5.18 0.70
N LEU A 78 15.76 4.15 0.30
CA LEU A 78 16.35 2.88 -0.12
C LEU A 78 17.23 3.05 -1.36
N PHE A 79 16.77 3.76 -2.39
CA PHE A 79 17.53 3.99 -3.62
C PHE A 79 18.85 4.70 -3.38
N LYS A 80 18.91 5.60 -2.38
CA LYS A 80 20.16 6.26 -1.98
C LYS A 80 21.15 5.33 -1.25
N GLN A 81 20.67 4.21 -0.70
CA GLN A 81 21.49 3.26 0.07
C GLN A 81 21.95 2.06 -0.76
N ILE A 82 21.28 1.76 -1.87
CA ILE A 82 21.65 0.61 -2.72
C ILE A 82 22.77 1.01 -3.65
N ASP A 83 23.83 0.20 -3.66
CA ASP A 83 24.78 0.16 -4.77
C ASP A 83 24.22 -0.70 -5.90
N PRO A 84 23.86 -0.13 -7.06
CA PRO A 84 23.30 -0.89 -8.17
C PRO A 84 24.22 -2.01 -8.68
N ASN A 85 25.55 -1.90 -8.46
CA ASN A 85 26.50 -2.94 -8.85
C ASN A 85 26.37 -4.22 -8.03
N GLN A 86 25.78 -4.14 -6.85
CA GLN A 86 25.50 -5.28 -5.97
C GLN A 86 24.04 -5.78 -6.06
N MET A 87 23.27 -5.19 -6.98
CA MET A 87 21.85 -5.50 -7.15
C MET A 87 21.61 -6.37 -8.38
N ARG A 88 20.66 -7.29 -8.28
CA ARG A 88 20.09 -8.08 -9.39
C ARG A 88 18.69 -7.58 -9.71
N GLY A 89 18.37 -7.52 -11.01
CA GLY A 89 17.04 -7.11 -11.45
C GLY A 89 16.76 -5.62 -11.31
N THR A 90 15.50 -5.24 -11.21
CA THR A 90 15.05 -3.85 -11.31
C THR A 90 13.98 -3.53 -10.29
N ILE A 91 14.07 -2.40 -9.60
CA ILE A 91 12.99 -1.83 -8.80
C ILE A 91 12.40 -0.65 -9.58
N VAL A 92 11.10 -0.74 -9.88
CA VAL A 92 10.30 0.33 -10.48
C VAL A 92 9.49 0.99 -9.38
N GLY A 93 9.67 2.29 -9.17
CA GLY A 93 8.95 3.08 -8.19
C GLY A 93 8.00 4.09 -8.84
N VAL A 94 6.71 4.00 -8.56
CA VAL A 94 5.70 5.01 -8.92
C VAL A 94 5.39 5.83 -7.68
N MET A 95 5.83 7.09 -7.68
CA MET A 95 5.92 7.90 -6.46
C MET A 95 4.59 8.49 -6.03
N ALA A 96 3.64 8.67 -6.95
CA ALA A 96 2.29 9.16 -6.69
C ALA A 96 1.33 8.42 -7.64
N ALA A 97 0.86 7.23 -7.22
CA ALA A 97 -0.03 6.41 -8.04
C ALA A 97 -1.32 7.13 -8.42
N ASN A 98 -1.79 8.07 -7.57
CA ASN A 98 -2.87 8.99 -7.88
C ASN A 98 -2.38 10.44 -7.75
N PRO A 99 -1.75 11.03 -8.78
CA PRO A 99 -1.19 12.37 -8.71
C PRO A 99 -2.23 13.46 -8.47
N THR A 100 -3.49 13.20 -8.82
CA THR A 100 -4.58 14.16 -8.62
C THR A 100 -5.04 14.22 -7.17
N ALA A 101 -5.16 13.07 -6.50
CA ALA A 101 -5.41 12.99 -5.06
C ALA A 101 -4.19 13.50 -4.26
N PHE A 102 -2.96 13.23 -4.74
CA PHE A 102 -1.71 13.69 -4.13
C PHE A 102 -1.64 15.23 -4.05
N ARG A 103 -2.06 15.94 -5.09
CA ARG A 103 -2.05 17.42 -5.13
C ARG A 103 -2.95 18.07 -4.08
N VAL A 104 -4.01 17.38 -3.67
CA VAL A 104 -4.98 17.87 -2.67
C VAL A 104 -4.85 17.14 -1.32
N LEU A 105 -3.88 16.22 -1.20
CA LEU A 105 -3.69 15.33 -0.06
C LEU A 105 -4.96 14.58 0.33
N GLY A 106 -5.82 14.32 -0.66
CA GLY A 106 -7.12 13.66 -0.49
C GLY A 106 -7.02 12.14 -0.59
N ARG A 107 -8.02 11.45 -0.01
CA ARG A 107 -8.14 9.99 -0.17
C ARG A 107 -8.61 9.62 -1.58
N ASN A 108 -9.60 10.32 -2.08
CA ASN A 108 -10.25 10.06 -3.35
C ASN A 108 -9.75 11.01 -4.44
N THR A 109 -9.93 10.62 -5.69
CA THR A 109 -9.68 11.48 -6.85
C THR A 109 -10.65 12.68 -6.83
N PRO A 110 -10.17 13.93 -6.86
CA PRO A 110 -11.04 15.09 -6.72
C PRO A 110 -11.99 15.32 -7.91
N TYR A 111 -11.72 14.71 -9.09
CA TYR A 111 -12.50 14.95 -10.31
C TYR A 111 -13.76 14.12 -10.42
N ASP A 112 -13.72 12.87 -9.94
CA ASP A 112 -14.83 11.94 -10.03
C ASP A 112 -15.27 11.38 -8.67
N GLY A 113 -14.58 11.78 -7.57
CA GLY A 113 -14.88 11.36 -6.21
C GLY A 113 -14.54 9.89 -5.91
N GLU A 114 -13.97 9.16 -6.87
CA GLU A 114 -13.73 7.72 -6.75
C GLU A 114 -12.49 7.42 -5.90
N ASN A 115 -12.59 6.36 -5.10
CA ASN A 115 -11.41 5.73 -4.49
C ASN A 115 -10.73 4.84 -5.53
N MET A 116 -9.61 5.29 -6.10
CA MET A 116 -8.92 4.55 -7.16
C MET A 116 -8.49 3.15 -6.70
N ASN A 117 -8.19 2.95 -5.39
CA ASN A 117 -7.85 1.62 -4.86
C ASN A 117 -9.08 0.70 -4.65
N ARG A 118 -10.16 0.91 -5.38
CA ARG A 118 -11.34 0.04 -5.51
C ARG A 118 -11.68 -0.26 -6.98
N LEU A 119 -10.85 0.19 -7.93
CA LEU A 119 -11.20 0.19 -9.35
C LEU A 119 -10.36 -0.74 -10.21
N PHE A 120 -9.35 -1.41 -9.65
CA PHE A 120 -8.39 -2.22 -10.41
C PHE A 120 -8.93 -3.56 -10.92
N GLU A 121 -9.98 -4.10 -10.30
CA GLU A 121 -10.55 -5.39 -10.72
C GLU A 121 -11.30 -5.29 -12.05
N LYS A 122 -11.93 -4.15 -12.31
CA LYS A 122 -12.73 -3.89 -13.52
C LYS A 122 -12.21 -2.66 -14.26
N PRO A 123 -11.08 -2.79 -14.96
CA PRO A 123 -10.56 -1.70 -15.77
C PRO A 123 -11.61 -1.21 -16.77
N SER A 124 -11.74 0.11 -16.92
CA SER A 124 -12.68 0.74 -17.81
C SER A 124 -12.10 2.04 -18.35
N GLN A 125 -12.49 2.42 -19.55
CA GLN A 125 -12.13 3.71 -20.14
C GLN A 125 -13.08 4.84 -19.69
N ASN A 126 -14.13 4.51 -18.93
CA ASN A 126 -15.11 5.49 -18.46
C ASN A 126 -14.72 6.03 -17.08
N GLY A 127 -14.40 7.32 -17.00
CA GLY A 127 -13.98 8.00 -15.78
C GLY A 127 -12.47 8.04 -15.61
N HIS A 128 -11.99 9.17 -15.06
CA HIS A 128 -10.56 9.44 -14.92
C HIS A 128 -9.85 8.39 -14.03
N SER A 129 -10.40 8.12 -12.84
CA SER A 129 -9.80 7.16 -11.91
C SER A 129 -9.72 5.75 -12.47
N ARG A 130 -10.72 5.33 -13.28
CA ARG A 130 -10.72 4.01 -13.92
C ARG A 130 -9.68 3.91 -15.02
N GLN A 131 -9.50 4.97 -15.82
CA GLN A 131 -8.45 5.02 -16.84
C GLN A 131 -7.07 4.96 -16.18
N ALA A 132 -6.82 5.76 -15.14
CA ALA A 132 -5.57 5.78 -14.40
C ALA A 132 -5.27 4.41 -13.76
N ALA A 133 -6.25 3.78 -13.12
CA ALA A 133 -6.13 2.43 -12.57
C ALA A 133 -5.80 1.39 -13.65
N SER A 134 -6.44 1.48 -14.83
CA SER A 134 -6.14 0.58 -15.97
C SER A 134 -4.68 0.73 -16.42
N VAL A 135 -4.22 1.96 -16.62
CA VAL A 135 -2.82 2.21 -17.03
C VAL A 135 -1.84 1.65 -16.01
N LEU A 136 -2.07 1.88 -14.71
CA LEU A 136 -1.19 1.40 -13.64
C LEU A 136 -1.13 -0.12 -13.59
N ILE A 137 -2.27 -0.81 -13.54
CA ILE A 137 -2.28 -2.26 -13.40
C ILE A 137 -1.76 -2.97 -14.64
N ASP A 138 -2.11 -2.48 -15.83
CA ASP A 138 -1.65 -3.07 -17.09
C ASP A 138 -0.14 -2.88 -17.24
N THR A 139 0.39 -1.71 -16.89
CA THR A 139 1.84 -1.45 -16.89
C THR A 139 2.55 -2.32 -15.85
N ALA A 140 2.08 -2.34 -14.60
CA ALA A 140 2.68 -3.14 -13.55
C ALA A 140 2.69 -4.63 -13.92
N CYS A 141 1.55 -5.18 -14.37
CA CYS A 141 1.45 -6.58 -14.76
C CYS A 141 2.28 -6.92 -16.01
N SER A 142 2.58 -5.97 -16.88
CA SER A 142 3.43 -6.21 -18.06
C SER A 142 4.92 -6.33 -17.73
N VAL A 143 5.40 -5.64 -16.69
CA VAL A 143 6.85 -5.57 -16.39
C VAL A 143 7.25 -6.24 -15.08
N ALA A 144 6.37 -6.28 -14.07
CA ALA A 144 6.74 -6.72 -12.73
C ALA A 144 6.57 -8.23 -12.51
N ASP A 145 7.44 -8.80 -11.69
CA ASP A 145 7.29 -10.15 -11.11
C ASP A 145 6.54 -10.12 -9.77
N ALA A 146 6.61 -8.98 -9.07
CA ALA A 146 5.87 -8.74 -7.83
C ALA A 146 5.49 -7.27 -7.67
N VAL A 147 4.42 -6.99 -6.92
CA VAL A 147 3.91 -5.65 -6.67
C VAL A 147 3.80 -5.36 -5.17
N MET A 148 4.27 -4.18 -4.76
CA MET A 148 4.04 -3.61 -3.42
C MET A 148 3.24 -2.33 -3.56
N ASP A 149 2.09 -2.25 -2.88
CA ASP A 149 1.27 -1.04 -2.75
C ASP A 149 1.46 -0.47 -1.34
N MET A 150 2.06 0.72 -1.25
CA MET A 150 2.51 1.29 0.01
C MET A 150 1.47 2.28 0.53
N HIS A 151 0.96 2.03 1.72
CA HIS A 151 -0.14 2.76 2.35
C HIS A 151 0.19 3.27 3.75
N SER A 152 -0.67 4.14 4.26
CA SER A 152 -0.76 4.56 5.66
C SER A 152 -2.21 4.91 6.00
N GLY A 153 -2.50 5.26 7.25
CA GLY A 153 -3.84 5.69 7.67
C GLY A 153 -4.36 6.98 7.04
N GLY A 154 -3.55 7.65 6.22
CA GLY A 154 -3.91 8.92 5.61
C GLY A 154 -4.16 10.03 6.64
N GLN A 155 -4.96 11.04 6.28
CA GLN A 155 -5.31 12.12 7.21
C GLN A 155 -6.37 11.73 8.24
N GLU A 156 -7.08 10.63 8.00
CA GLU A 156 -8.29 10.28 8.74
C GLU A 156 -8.04 9.28 9.85
N THR A 157 -7.12 8.36 9.64
CA THR A 157 -6.84 7.25 10.55
C THR A 157 -5.35 7.16 10.87
N ILE A 158 -5.05 6.34 11.86
CA ILE A 158 -3.71 5.85 12.14
C ILE A 158 -3.73 4.33 12.04
N VAL A 159 -2.66 3.74 11.52
CA VAL A 159 -2.48 2.31 11.37
C VAL A 159 -1.14 1.88 11.97
N PRO A 160 -1.00 0.65 12.49
CA PRO A 160 0.28 0.10 12.89
C PRO A 160 1.10 -0.35 11.67
N PHE A 161 2.32 -0.83 11.89
CA PHE A 161 3.12 -1.42 10.82
C PHE A 161 2.71 -2.87 10.58
N TYR A 162 1.94 -3.11 9.50
CA TYR A 162 1.49 -4.45 9.11
C TYR A 162 1.44 -4.61 7.58
N SER A 163 1.31 -5.84 7.10
CA SER A 163 1.17 -6.14 5.68
C SER A 163 -0.10 -6.92 5.39
N ILE A 164 -0.59 -6.83 4.15
CA ILE A 164 -1.81 -7.48 3.68
C ILE A 164 -1.50 -8.26 2.42
N TYR A 165 -2.02 -9.49 2.30
CA TYR A 165 -2.07 -10.21 1.05
C TYR A 165 -3.47 -10.77 0.80
N TRP A 166 -3.83 -10.94 -0.48
CA TRP A 166 -5.08 -11.55 -0.87
C TRP A 166 -4.98 -13.07 -0.82
N GLU A 167 -5.88 -13.71 -0.08
CA GLU A 167 -5.90 -15.17 0.07
C GLU A 167 -7.00 -15.78 -0.79
N ASP A 168 -6.62 -16.48 -1.84
CA ASP A 168 -7.52 -17.22 -2.73
C ASP A 168 -7.00 -18.64 -3.06
N GLY A 169 -5.95 -19.08 -2.38
CA GLY A 169 -5.32 -20.39 -2.58
C GLY A 169 -4.44 -20.50 -3.83
N SER A 170 -4.36 -19.47 -4.66
CA SER A 170 -3.54 -19.46 -5.88
C SER A 170 -2.03 -19.49 -5.59
N VAL A 171 -1.23 -19.86 -6.59
CA VAL A 171 0.24 -19.77 -6.51
C VAL A 171 0.70 -18.33 -6.25
N ALA A 172 0.03 -17.34 -6.85
CA ALA A 172 0.32 -15.93 -6.63
C ALA A 172 0.02 -15.51 -5.19
N SER A 173 -1.09 -15.96 -4.61
CA SER A 173 -1.46 -15.75 -3.21
C SER A 173 -0.42 -16.35 -2.26
N GLN A 174 0.00 -17.60 -2.50
CA GLN A 174 1.03 -18.25 -1.67
C GLN A 174 2.37 -17.52 -1.74
N ALA A 175 2.77 -17.06 -2.93
CA ALA A 175 3.97 -16.24 -3.10
C ALA A 175 3.83 -14.88 -2.39
N ALA A 176 2.66 -14.23 -2.47
CA ALA A 176 2.37 -12.98 -1.78
C ALA A 176 2.46 -13.12 -0.26
N ALA A 177 2.00 -14.25 0.31
CA ALA A 177 2.18 -14.55 1.73
C ALA A 177 3.66 -14.61 2.13
N GLY A 178 4.53 -15.16 1.26
CA GLY A 178 5.99 -15.15 1.43
C GLY A 178 6.57 -13.74 1.42
N LEU A 179 6.12 -12.89 0.49
CA LEU A 179 6.53 -11.48 0.43
C LEU A 179 6.06 -10.70 1.65
N ALA A 180 4.81 -10.92 2.11
CA ALA A 180 4.29 -10.29 3.32
C ALA A 180 5.15 -10.60 4.56
N ARG A 181 5.61 -11.82 4.72
CA ARG A 181 6.58 -12.20 5.79
C ARG A 181 7.92 -11.47 5.64
N ALA A 182 8.36 -11.26 4.42
CA ALA A 182 9.64 -10.62 4.13
C ALA A 182 9.65 -9.11 4.43
N THR A 183 8.50 -8.48 4.64
CA THR A 183 8.38 -7.07 5.02
C THR A 183 8.96 -6.79 6.41
N GLY A 184 9.03 -7.78 7.28
CA GLY A 184 9.43 -7.61 8.67
C GLY A 184 8.34 -7.06 9.59
N THR A 185 7.08 -7.01 9.13
CA THR A 185 5.93 -6.62 9.94
C THR A 185 5.60 -7.68 10.99
N THR A 186 5.07 -7.27 12.13
CA THR A 186 4.68 -8.17 13.23
C THR A 186 3.26 -8.70 13.09
N ALA A 187 2.46 -8.13 12.20
CA ALA A 187 1.13 -8.60 11.85
C ALA A 187 0.96 -8.72 10.33
N ILE A 188 0.28 -9.77 9.89
CA ILE A 188 -0.02 -10.05 8.48
C ILE A 188 -1.52 -10.32 8.34
N TRP A 189 -2.19 -9.49 7.54
CA TRP A 189 -3.59 -9.66 7.22
C TRP A 189 -3.73 -10.61 6.02
N LYS A 190 -4.25 -11.79 6.30
CA LYS A 190 -4.71 -12.77 5.32
C LYS A 190 -6.12 -12.37 4.88
N SER A 191 -6.22 -11.49 3.89
CA SER A 191 -7.48 -10.87 3.49
C SER A 191 -8.28 -11.74 2.51
N THR A 192 -9.57 -11.88 2.83
CA THR A 192 -10.61 -12.41 1.93
C THR A 192 -11.78 -11.42 1.83
N ASP A 193 -11.60 -10.21 2.33
CA ASP A 193 -12.65 -9.21 2.49
C ASP A 193 -13.12 -8.65 1.15
N ALA A 194 -14.38 -8.86 0.80
CA ALA A 194 -14.95 -8.48 -0.49
C ALA A 194 -14.82 -6.97 -0.79
N TRP A 195 -14.80 -6.11 0.22
CA TRP A 195 -14.65 -4.67 0.06
C TRP A 195 -13.23 -4.25 -0.40
N LEU A 196 -12.25 -5.17 -0.32
CA LEU A 196 -10.89 -5.00 -0.85
C LEU A 196 -10.70 -5.63 -2.24
N SER A 197 -11.73 -6.26 -2.84
CA SER A 197 -11.61 -6.98 -4.12
C SER A 197 -11.11 -6.10 -5.26
N GLY A 198 -11.47 -4.83 -5.29
CA GLY A 198 -11.03 -3.88 -6.31
C GLY A 198 -9.70 -3.17 -6.03
N ALA A 199 -8.99 -3.52 -4.94
CA ALA A 199 -7.68 -2.94 -4.64
C ALA A 199 -6.58 -3.49 -5.58
N MET A 200 -5.50 -2.71 -5.75
CA MET A 200 -4.40 -3.07 -6.66
C MET A 200 -3.82 -4.45 -6.35
N TYR A 201 -3.49 -4.74 -5.09
CA TYR A 201 -2.89 -6.01 -4.70
C TYR A 201 -3.79 -7.21 -4.99
N THR A 202 -5.10 -7.09 -4.77
CA THR A 202 -6.07 -8.14 -5.09
C THR A 202 -6.16 -8.38 -6.58
N ALA A 203 -6.30 -7.30 -7.36
CA ALA A 203 -6.43 -7.39 -8.81
C ALA A 203 -5.17 -7.95 -9.48
N VAL A 204 -3.98 -7.61 -8.98
CA VAL A 204 -2.69 -8.16 -9.43
C VAL A 204 -2.57 -9.65 -9.08
N THR A 205 -2.95 -10.05 -7.84
CA THR A 205 -2.94 -11.47 -7.42
C THR A 205 -3.86 -12.30 -8.30
N LYS A 206 -5.07 -11.82 -8.60
CA LYS A 206 -6.02 -12.47 -9.53
C LYS A 206 -5.49 -12.56 -10.97
N ARG A 207 -4.55 -11.71 -11.36
CA ARG A 207 -3.81 -11.79 -12.65
C ARG A 207 -2.59 -12.72 -12.59
N GLY A 208 -2.41 -13.48 -11.51
CA GLY A 208 -1.37 -14.50 -11.34
C GLY A 208 -0.01 -13.97 -10.89
N LYS A 209 0.08 -12.74 -10.39
CA LYS A 209 1.33 -12.18 -9.87
C LYS A 209 1.22 -11.87 -8.38
N PRO A 210 2.26 -12.17 -7.56
CA PRO A 210 2.22 -11.88 -6.13
C PRO A 210 2.17 -10.37 -5.87
N ALA A 211 1.23 -9.95 -5.02
CA ALA A 211 1.10 -8.56 -4.64
C ALA A 211 0.69 -8.42 -3.17
N ILE A 212 1.21 -7.37 -2.53
CA ILE A 212 0.95 -7.06 -1.13
C ILE A 212 0.68 -5.58 -0.93
N ILE A 213 -0.05 -5.26 0.15
CA ILE A 213 -0.06 -3.93 0.76
C ILE A 213 0.90 -3.92 1.95
N VAL A 214 1.53 -2.77 2.19
CA VAL A 214 2.22 -2.47 3.44
C VAL A 214 1.62 -1.19 4.02
N GLU A 215 1.14 -1.28 5.25
CA GLU A 215 0.54 -0.18 5.99
C GLU A 215 1.47 0.27 7.11
N CYS A 216 1.66 1.58 7.29
CA CYS A 216 2.43 2.12 8.41
C CYS A 216 2.10 3.59 8.69
N GLY A 217 1.74 3.91 9.93
CA GLY A 217 1.58 5.27 10.43
C GLY A 217 0.35 6.01 9.91
N SER A 218 0.44 7.33 9.80
CA SER A 218 -0.61 8.18 9.23
C SER A 218 -0.03 9.12 8.16
N GLY A 219 -0.89 9.69 7.31
CA GLY A 219 -0.43 10.63 6.27
C GLY A 219 -0.24 12.07 6.77
N GLY A 220 -0.84 12.42 7.92
CA GLY A 220 -0.78 13.78 8.46
C GLY A 220 0.38 14.04 9.41
N ASP A 221 0.92 12.99 10.05
CA ASP A 221 2.01 13.05 11.04
C ASP A 221 3.07 12.02 10.72
N LEU A 222 3.51 12.02 9.46
CA LEU A 222 4.55 11.10 9.01
C LEU A 222 5.87 11.41 9.73
N ASN A 223 6.43 10.42 10.41
CA ASN A 223 7.69 10.52 11.13
C ASN A 223 8.78 9.64 10.50
N ASP A 224 10.03 9.83 10.91
CA ASP A 224 11.17 9.10 10.36
C ASP A 224 11.08 7.59 10.63
N HIS A 225 10.46 7.17 11.74
CA HIS A 225 10.29 5.76 12.08
C HIS A 225 9.36 5.05 11.07
N ASP A 226 8.25 5.70 10.68
CA ASP A 226 7.31 5.17 9.70
C ASP A 226 7.96 5.07 8.31
N VAL A 227 8.70 6.10 7.90
CA VAL A 227 9.44 6.10 6.63
C VAL A 227 10.50 4.99 6.61
N ASP A 228 11.21 4.78 7.73
CA ASP A 228 12.20 3.70 7.87
C ASP A 228 11.55 2.31 7.85
N ASN A 229 10.35 2.15 8.40
CA ASN A 229 9.59 0.90 8.31
C ASN A 229 9.19 0.61 6.86
N HIS A 230 8.70 1.60 6.11
CA HIS A 230 8.47 1.46 4.68
C HIS A 230 9.75 1.07 3.92
N MET A 231 10.87 1.75 4.17
CA MET A 231 12.16 1.42 3.55
C MET A 231 12.60 -0.02 3.88
N LYS A 232 12.50 -0.42 5.15
CA LYS A 232 12.85 -1.78 5.60
C LYS A 232 11.99 -2.84 4.93
N SER A 233 10.68 -2.59 4.79
CA SER A 233 9.77 -3.55 4.13
C SER A 233 10.12 -3.77 2.66
N ILE A 234 10.37 -2.69 1.91
CA ILE A 234 10.79 -2.78 0.51
C ILE A 234 12.13 -3.53 0.38
N LYS A 235 13.09 -3.20 1.24
CA LYS A 235 14.40 -3.86 1.30
C LYS A 235 14.27 -5.35 1.63
N GLY A 236 13.38 -5.70 2.55
CA GLY A 236 13.10 -7.08 2.93
C GLY A 236 12.53 -7.89 1.77
N VAL A 237 11.52 -7.35 1.07
CA VAL A 237 10.93 -7.98 -0.12
C VAL A 237 11.98 -8.11 -1.25
N ALA A 238 12.77 -7.07 -1.52
CA ALA A 238 13.83 -7.14 -2.53
C ALA A 238 14.87 -8.24 -2.20
N LYS A 239 15.20 -8.43 -0.92
CA LYS A 239 16.07 -9.55 -0.50
C LYS A 239 15.39 -10.92 -0.68
N ALA A 240 14.10 -11.04 -0.32
CA ALA A 240 13.34 -12.29 -0.51
C ALA A 240 13.26 -12.70 -1.99
N MET A 241 13.19 -11.72 -2.89
CA MET A 241 13.23 -11.93 -4.33
C MET A 241 14.64 -12.17 -4.89
N GLY A 242 15.69 -12.18 -4.05
CA GLY A 242 17.07 -12.39 -4.48
C GLY A 242 17.68 -11.20 -5.22
N MET A 243 17.09 -10.01 -5.10
CA MET A 243 17.57 -8.78 -5.74
C MET A 243 18.72 -8.14 -4.98
N LEU A 244 18.73 -8.26 -3.67
CA LEU A 244 19.74 -7.68 -2.78
C LEU A 244 20.44 -8.77 -1.97
N PRO A 245 21.73 -8.62 -1.62
CA PRO A 245 22.45 -9.59 -0.81
C PRO A 245 21.95 -9.61 0.65
N GLY A 246 22.17 -10.74 1.31
CA GLY A 246 21.85 -10.98 2.72
C GLY A 246 20.45 -11.52 2.95
N ARG A 247 20.20 -11.98 4.19
CA ARG A 247 18.93 -12.60 4.59
C ARG A 247 17.90 -11.52 4.94
N THR A 248 16.62 -11.82 4.75
CA THR A 248 15.53 -11.02 5.27
C THR A 248 15.53 -11.10 6.80
N ALA A 249 15.37 -9.97 7.47
CA ALA A 249 15.07 -9.96 8.89
C ALA A 249 13.57 -10.31 9.04
N ALA A 250 13.25 -11.60 9.10
CA ALA A 250 11.90 -12.02 9.45
C ALA A 250 11.65 -11.70 10.93
N ALA A 251 10.44 -11.23 11.25
CA ALA A 251 10.00 -11.14 12.64
C ALA A 251 10.04 -12.55 13.27
N THR A 252 10.50 -12.64 14.53
CA THR A 252 10.58 -13.90 15.26
C THR A 252 9.21 -14.49 15.61
N SER A 253 8.17 -13.66 15.56
CA SER A 253 6.79 -14.03 15.82
C SER A 253 5.89 -13.11 15.00
N VAL A 254 4.98 -13.69 14.22
CA VAL A 254 4.07 -12.97 13.35
C VAL A 254 2.63 -13.31 13.70
N LEU A 255 1.84 -12.30 13.99
CA LEU A 255 0.40 -12.43 14.22
C LEU A 255 -0.32 -12.47 12.88
N TYR A 256 -1.07 -13.55 12.62
CA TYR A 256 -1.98 -13.61 11.48
C TYR A 256 -3.35 -13.10 11.86
N ILE A 257 -3.87 -12.18 11.05
CA ILE A 257 -5.21 -11.63 11.20
C ILE A 257 -6.03 -11.91 9.93
N GLY A 258 -7.34 -12.04 10.12
CA GLY A 258 -8.30 -12.44 9.08
C GLY A 258 -9.30 -11.34 8.76
N THR A 259 -10.56 -11.75 8.55
CA THR A 259 -11.66 -10.86 8.19
C THR A 259 -11.79 -9.66 9.12
N CYS A 260 -12.13 -8.52 8.55
CA CYS A 260 -12.20 -7.25 9.25
C CYS A 260 -13.64 -6.74 9.40
N ASP A 261 -14.02 -6.46 10.65
CA ASP A 261 -15.24 -5.73 10.95
C ASP A 261 -14.92 -4.23 10.97
N LEU A 262 -15.65 -3.45 10.17
CA LEU A 262 -15.54 -1.99 10.13
C LEU A 262 -16.51 -1.40 11.16
N ILE A 263 -16.00 -0.62 12.11
CA ILE A 263 -16.80 -0.02 13.18
C ILE A 263 -17.10 1.43 12.83
N TYR A 264 -18.38 1.76 12.75
CA TYR A 264 -18.88 3.09 12.43
C TYR A 264 -19.58 3.71 13.65
N ASN A 265 -19.45 5.03 13.82
CA ASN A 265 -20.20 5.78 14.83
C ASN A 265 -21.63 6.07 14.35
N GLN A 266 -22.56 6.15 15.31
CA GLN A 266 -23.94 6.59 15.08
C GLN A 266 -24.14 8.08 15.36
N PHE A 267 -23.36 8.66 16.27
CA PHE A 267 -23.44 10.05 16.67
C PHE A 267 -22.22 10.83 16.20
N GLY A 268 -22.42 12.09 15.78
CA GLY A 268 -21.32 13.02 15.51
C GLY A 268 -20.68 13.50 16.81
N GLY A 269 -19.37 13.82 16.74
CA GLY A 269 -18.62 14.35 17.88
C GLY A 269 -17.11 14.12 17.75
N TYR A 270 -16.38 14.37 18.82
CA TYR A 270 -14.95 14.10 18.90
C TYR A 270 -14.70 12.64 19.23
N PHE A 271 -13.83 12.00 18.44
CA PHE A 271 -13.40 10.63 18.71
C PHE A 271 -12.32 10.60 19.79
N LEU A 272 -12.55 9.78 20.81
CA LEU A 272 -11.64 9.55 21.93
C LEU A 272 -11.26 8.05 21.92
N PRO A 273 -10.09 7.67 21.36
CA PRO A 273 -9.66 6.28 21.39
C PRO A 273 -9.41 5.80 22.82
N ALA A 274 -9.77 4.57 23.10
CA ALA A 274 -9.57 3.90 24.39
C ALA A 274 -8.51 2.80 24.33
N VAL A 275 -7.97 2.54 23.13
CA VAL A 275 -6.96 1.51 22.85
C VAL A 275 -5.96 2.04 21.83
N GLU A 276 -4.83 1.37 21.70
CA GLU A 276 -3.81 1.67 20.71
C GLU A 276 -4.00 0.80 19.45
N VAL A 277 -3.63 1.33 18.27
CA VAL A 277 -3.52 0.53 17.04
C VAL A 277 -2.46 -0.56 17.22
N GLY A 278 -2.66 -1.71 16.59
CA GLY A 278 -1.77 -2.86 16.75
C GLY A 278 -2.01 -3.69 18.03
N SER A 279 -2.92 -3.25 18.92
CA SER A 279 -3.28 -4.02 20.11
C SER A 279 -4.31 -5.11 19.79
N VAL A 280 -4.29 -6.19 20.59
CA VAL A 280 -5.33 -7.21 20.58
C VAL A 280 -6.26 -6.96 21.76
N VAL A 281 -7.55 -6.78 21.48
CA VAL A 281 -8.59 -6.48 22.47
C VAL A 281 -9.61 -7.62 22.57
N ARG A 282 -10.36 -7.68 23.70
CA ARG A 282 -11.38 -8.71 23.91
C ARG A 282 -12.73 -8.26 23.33
N SER A 283 -13.59 -9.24 23.05
CA SER A 283 -15.00 -8.98 22.72
C SER A 283 -15.66 -8.08 23.79
N GLY A 284 -16.42 -7.07 23.34
CA GLY A 284 -17.10 -6.10 24.20
C GLY A 284 -16.21 -5.04 24.84
N GLN A 285 -14.88 -5.10 24.69
CA GLN A 285 -13.97 -4.06 25.19
C GLN A 285 -14.23 -2.74 24.45
N ILE A 286 -14.31 -1.63 25.21
CA ILE A 286 -14.44 -0.30 24.63
C ILE A 286 -13.15 0.03 23.88
N ILE A 287 -13.28 0.35 22.59
CA ILE A 287 -12.19 0.73 21.69
C ILE A 287 -12.11 2.25 21.46
N GLY A 288 -13.22 2.94 21.69
CA GLY A 288 -13.30 4.40 21.59
C GLY A 288 -14.63 4.94 22.08
N ARG A 289 -14.71 6.26 22.20
CA ARG A 289 -15.91 6.99 22.59
C ARG A 289 -16.13 8.17 21.66
N ILE A 290 -17.39 8.56 21.49
CA ILE A 290 -17.78 9.81 20.85
C ILE A 290 -18.23 10.79 21.92
N MET A 291 -17.62 11.96 21.94
CA MET A 291 -17.99 13.05 22.85
C MET A 291 -18.59 14.21 22.03
N ASP A 292 -19.76 14.65 22.40
CA ASP A 292 -20.41 15.81 21.78
C ASP A 292 -19.69 17.14 22.11
N LEU A 293 -20.15 18.24 21.50
CA LEU A 293 -19.56 19.56 21.71
C LEU A 293 -19.89 20.16 23.09
N TYR A 294 -20.74 19.51 23.89
CA TYR A 294 -21.06 19.89 25.27
C TYR A 294 -20.25 19.09 26.30
N GLY A 295 -19.32 18.20 25.82
CA GLY A 295 -18.47 17.39 26.68
C GLY A 295 -19.13 16.09 27.19
N LYS A 296 -20.32 15.74 26.70
CA LYS A 296 -21.02 14.51 27.07
C LYS A 296 -20.55 13.36 26.18
N ILE A 297 -20.27 12.19 26.77
CA ILE A 297 -20.09 10.95 26.01
C ILE A 297 -21.48 10.50 25.52
N VAL A 298 -21.64 10.46 24.20
CA VAL A 298 -22.89 10.12 23.52
C VAL A 298 -22.87 8.71 22.94
N GLU A 299 -21.67 8.10 22.80
CA GLU A 299 -21.54 6.75 22.29
C GLU A 299 -20.27 6.06 22.80
N GLU A 300 -20.35 4.76 23.06
CA GLU A 300 -19.23 3.86 23.31
C GLU A 300 -19.12 2.84 22.17
N LEU A 301 -17.98 2.84 21.48
CA LEU A 301 -17.66 1.88 20.42
C LEU A 301 -16.96 0.68 21.04
N LYS A 302 -17.42 -0.54 20.73
CA LYS A 302 -16.92 -1.78 21.33
C LYS A 302 -16.42 -2.75 20.28
N ALA A 303 -15.40 -3.51 20.66
CA ALA A 303 -14.88 -4.60 19.83
C ALA A 303 -15.94 -5.70 19.65
N PRO A 304 -16.26 -6.13 18.41
CA PRO A 304 -17.31 -7.12 18.15
C PRO A 304 -16.92 -8.53 18.61
N LYS A 305 -15.64 -8.83 18.59
CA LYS A 305 -15.03 -10.12 18.99
C LYS A 305 -13.63 -9.89 19.53
N ARG A 306 -12.89 -10.93 19.89
CA ARG A 306 -11.43 -10.79 20.13
C ARG A 306 -10.79 -10.38 18.82
N THR A 307 -10.18 -9.20 18.78
CA THR A 307 -9.77 -8.54 17.53
C THR A 307 -8.44 -7.82 17.66
N TYR A 308 -7.72 -7.73 16.55
CA TYR A 308 -6.57 -6.86 16.35
C TYR A 308 -7.05 -5.52 15.79
N ILE A 309 -6.60 -4.42 16.37
CA ILE A 309 -6.95 -3.07 15.93
C ILE A 309 -6.03 -2.67 14.78
N ALA A 310 -6.50 -2.85 13.55
CA ALA A 310 -5.75 -2.56 12.33
C ALA A 310 -5.78 -1.07 11.95
N ALA A 311 -6.85 -0.35 12.31
CA ALA A 311 -6.91 1.10 12.17
C ALA A 311 -7.79 1.71 13.25
N LEU A 312 -7.50 2.97 13.60
CA LEU A 312 -8.37 3.84 14.41
C LEU A 312 -8.47 5.22 13.77
N ALA A 313 -9.65 5.85 13.87
CA ALA A 313 -9.78 7.28 13.63
C ALA A 313 -8.80 8.06 14.52
N ARG A 314 -8.26 9.17 14.01
CA ARG A 314 -7.31 9.98 14.77
C ARG A 314 -7.94 10.57 16.02
N LYS A 315 -7.16 10.56 17.09
CA LYS A 315 -7.56 11.13 18.39
C LYS A 315 -8.00 12.60 18.23
N HIS A 316 -9.09 12.95 18.90
CA HIS A 316 -9.70 14.29 18.93
C HIS A 316 -10.20 14.80 17.56
N ARG A 317 -10.29 13.93 16.57
CA ARG A 317 -10.91 14.28 15.30
C ARG A 317 -12.42 14.45 15.48
N ALA A 318 -12.96 15.53 14.91
CA ALA A 318 -14.41 15.69 14.76
C ALA A 318 -14.92 14.77 13.65
N LEU A 319 -15.89 13.92 13.98
CA LEU A 319 -16.49 12.95 13.08
C LEU A 319 -17.96 13.26 12.85
N HIS A 320 -18.43 13.03 11.64
CA HIS A 320 -19.86 12.93 11.36
C HIS A 320 -20.39 11.56 11.78
N SER A 321 -21.70 11.42 11.93
CA SER A 321 -22.33 10.10 12.06
C SER A 321 -22.06 9.27 10.80
N GLY A 322 -21.88 7.95 10.98
CA GLY A 322 -21.55 7.04 9.88
C GLY A 322 -20.09 7.10 9.41
N THR A 323 -19.18 7.70 10.18
CA THR A 323 -17.74 7.67 9.89
C THR A 323 -17.13 6.37 10.42
N MET A 324 -16.22 5.76 9.65
CA MET A 324 -15.46 4.60 10.12
C MET A 324 -14.47 5.02 11.21
N CYS A 325 -14.62 4.42 12.39
CA CYS A 325 -13.83 4.71 13.58
C CYS A 325 -12.74 3.70 13.86
N ALA A 326 -12.92 2.44 13.44
CA ALA A 326 -11.94 1.39 13.64
C ALA A 326 -12.05 0.28 12.59
N GLU A 327 -10.92 -0.35 12.29
CA GLU A 327 -10.81 -1.63 11.58
C GLU A 327 -10.42 -2.71 12.59
N CYS A 328 -11.32 -3.66 12.80
CA CYS A 328 -11.25 -4.70 13.82
C CYS A 328 -11.05 -6.07 13.15
N CYS A 329 -9.81 -6.50 12.99
CA CYS A 329 -9.50 -7.75 12.30
C CYS A 329 -9.52 -8.95 13.25
N GLU A 330 -10.08 -10.06 12.80
CA GLU A 330 -10.07 -11.33 13.52
C GLU A 330 -8.63 -11.81 13.77
N VAL A 331 -8.36 -12.30 14.98
CA VAL A 331 -7.06 -12.90 15.33
C VAL A 331 -7.08 -14.38 14.99
N LEU A 332 -6.28 -14.79 13.99
CA LEU A 332 -6.19 -16.18 13.54
C LEU A 332 -5.17 -17.00 14.33
N GLY A 333 -4.08 -16.37 14.80
CA GLY A 333 -3.02 -17.03 15.55
C GLY A 333 -1.65 -16.41 15.31
N THR A 334 -0.64 -16.98 15.95
CA THR A 334 0.76 -16.55 15.84
C THR A 334 1.62 -17.70 15.33
N VAL A 335 2.55 -17.39 14.43
CA VAL A 335 3.52 -18.35 13.86
C VAL A 335 4.93 -17.81 14.05
#